data_88359f670a9da6f05e7efd4ef06a07c6
#
_entry.id   88359f670a9da6f05e7efd4ef06a07c6
#
_cell.length_a   1.000
_cell.length_b   1.000
_cell.length_c   1.000
_cell.angle_alpha   90.00
_cell.angle_beta   90.00
_cell.angle_gamma   90.00
#
_symmetry.space_group_name_H-M   'P 1'
#
loop_
_entity.id
_entity.type
_entity.pdbx_description
1 polymer ?
#
loop_
_entity_poly.entity_id
_entity_poly.type
_entity_poly.pdbx_seq_one_letter_code
_entity_poly.pdbx_strand_id
1 'polypeptide(L)'
;MRDKRTTLEEAVAGVESGMTIGIGGWGSRRKPMAFVRALLRTAVTDLTVVTYGGPDLGLLCSAGKVVKAYYGFVSLDSPPFYDPWFARVRTTGAIVAREMDEGMLRCGLQAAAARLPFLPIRAGLGSSVPDFWDGELHTVRSPYRTGEHHEELIAMPALRLDAAFVHLNLGDKHGNAAYTGIDPYFDDLFLMAADRRYLSVERVVATSELVKAVPPQALLVNRMMVDTVVEAPNGAHFTTAAPDYGRDEKFQRHYAQAAADDESWAEFVTTYLAGSEADYQAAVRRFSDREES
;
A
#
# COMPACT_ATOMS: atom_id res chain seq x y z
N MET A 1 24.23 0.41 16.35
CA MET A 1 23.25 0.24 15.26
C MET A 1 22.98 1.61 14.64
N ARG A 2 22.76 1.67 13.31
CA ARG A 2 22.53 2.95 12.58
C ARG A 2 21.16 3.51 12.96
N ASP A 3 21.06 4.81 13.12
CA ASP A 3 19.80 5.57 13.13
C ASP A 3 19.31 5.71 11.70
N LYS A 4 18.07 5.31 11.40
CA LYS A 4 17.45 5.29 10.06
C LYS A 4 16.35 6.33 9.89
N ARG A 5 16.18 7.20 10.90
CA ARG A 5 15.15 8.24 10.84
C ARG A 5 15.46 9.27 9.78
N THR A 6 14.42 9.70 9.09
CA THR A 6 14.43 10.76 8.08
C THR A 6 13.06 11.43 7.99
N THR A 7 12.91 12.43 7.13
CA THR A 7 11.63 13.08 6.82
C THR A 7 10.87 12.35 5.72
N LEU A 8 9.59 12.67 5.54
CA LEU A 8 8.77 12.15 4.42
C LEU A 8 9.37 12.56 3.07
N GLU A 9 9.77 13.82 2.96
CA GLU A 9 10.31 14.43 1.75
C GLU A 9 11.64 13.76 1.33
N GLU A 10 12.55 13.56 2.28
CA GLU A 10 13.81 12.84 2.04
C GLU A 10 13.58 11.38 1.64
N ALA A 11 12.60 10.72 2.26
CA ALA A 11 12.27 9.34 1.95
C ALA A 11 11.76 9.19 0.50
N VAL A 12 10.81 10.04 0.06
CA VAL A 12 10.25 9.95 -1.30
C VAL A 12 11.17 10.53 -2.38
N ALA A 13 12.18 11.32 -2.02
CA ALA A 13 13.16 11.86 -2.97
C ALA A 13 13.95 10.76 -3.71
N GLY A 14 14.00 9.54 -3.16
CA GLY A 14 14.63 8.40 -3.81
C GLY A 14 13.72 7.66 -4.82
N VAL A 15 12.47 8.06 -4.98
CA VAL A 15 11.54 7.45 -5.95
C VAL A 15 11.69 8.14 -7.30
N GLU A 16 11.79 7.35 -8.35
CA GLU A 16 12.00 7.81 -9.72
C GLU A 16 10.84 7.39 -10.61
N SER A 17 10.58 8.14 -11.69
CA SER A 17 9.55 7.77 -12.68
C SER A 17 9.85 6.41 -13.31
N GLY A 18 8.81 5.63 -13.55
CA GLY A 18 8.91 4.29 -14.12
C GLY A 18 9.16 3.18 -13.09
N MET A 19 9.39 3.50 -11.81
CA MET A 19 9.59 2.50 -10.77
C MET A 19 8.34 1.66 -10.51
N THR A 20 8.57 0.41 -10.11
CA THR A 20 7.56 -0.46 -9.51
C THR A 20 7.57 -0.27 -8.00
N ILE A 21 6.50 0.26 -7.44
CA ILE A 21 6.38 0.51 -6.01
C ILE A 21 5.34 -0.40 -5.36
N GLY A 22 5.65 -0.89 -4.17
CA GLY A 22 4.72 -1.63 -3.32
C GLY A 22 4.14 -0.73 -2.24
N ILE A 23 2.83 -0.83 -2.02
CA ILE A 23 2.14 -0.09 -0.96
C ILE A 23 1.45 -1.10 -0.05
N GLY A 24 1.95 -1.20 1.19
CA GLY A 24 1.43 -2.11 2.21
C GLY A 24 0.04 -1.71 2.72
N GLY A 25 -0.38 -2.36 3.80
CA GLY A 25 -1.73 -2.27 4.31
C GLY A 25 -2.72 -3.10 3.49
N TRP A 26 -4.02 -2.92 3.74
CA TRP A 26 -5.09 -3.75 3.16
C TRP A 26 -6.37 -2.94 2.98
N GLY A 27 -6.80 -2.69 1.75
CA GLY A 27 -7.97 -1.85 1.49
C GLY A 27 -7.82 -0.48 2.13
N SER A 28 -8.77 -0.12 3.00
CA SER A 28 -8.72 1.13 3.78
C SER A 28 -8.21 0.91 5.21
N ARG A 29 -7.10 0.16 5.36
CA ARG A 29 -6.50 -0.19 6.67
C ARG A 29 -4.98 -0.10 6.61
N ARG A 30 -4.41 0.67 7.53
CA ARG A 30 -2.96 0.92 7.71
C ARG A 30 -2.22 1.24 6.40
N LYS A 31 -2.88 1.98 5.50
CA LYS A 31 -2.20 2.47 4.30
C LYS A 31 -1.16 3.53 4.68
N PRO A 32 0.02 3.53 4.08
CA PRO A 32 1.05 4.53 4.32
C PRO A 32 0.70 5.86 3.65
N MET A 33 -0.45 6.46 4.04
CA MET A 33 -1.05 7.60 3.34
C MET A 33 -0.18 8.86 3.40
N ALA A 34 0.62 9.04 4.45
CA ALA A 34 1.58 10.13 4.51
C ALA A 34 2.63 10.04 3.39
N PHE A 35 3.15 8.82 3.09
CA PHE A 35 4.02 8.60 1.94
C PHE A 35 3.29 8.83 0.61
N VAL A 36 2.03 8.37 0.50
CA VAL A 36 1.21 8.61 -0.70
C VAL A 36 1.08 10.10 -0.94
N ARG A 37 0.69 10.89 0.08
CA ARG A 37 0.60 12.37 -0.03
C ARG A 37 1.94 13.01 -0.37
N ALA A 38 3.04 12.54 0.19
CA ALA A 38 4.36 13.03 -0.17
C ALA A 38 4.71 12.74 -1.64
N LEU A 39 4.39 11.54 -2.15
CA LEU A 39 4.57 11.19 -3.57
C LEU A 39 3.73 12.07 -4.49
N LEU A 40 2.50 12.45 -4.08
CA LEU A 40 1.66 13.36 -4.88
C LEU A 40 2.35 14.69 -5.18
N ARG A 41 3.16 15.19 -4.25
CA ARG A 41 3.90 16.47 -4.35
C ARG A 41 5.18 16.39 -5.18
N THR A 42 5.63 15.19 -5.56
CA THR A 42 6.80 15.02 -6.42
C THR A 42 6.44 15.13 -7.91
N ALA A 43 7.44 15.28 -8.77
CA ALA A 43 7.27 15.24 -10.22
C ALA A 43 7.29 13.80 -10.79
N VAL A 44 7.32 12.77 -9.95
CA VAL A 44 7.37 11.36 -10.34
C VAL A 44 6.10 10.96 -11.07
N THR A 45 6.26 10.24 -12.19
CA THR A 45 5.20 9.70 -13.04
C THR A 45 5.48 8.26 -13.44
N ASP A 46 4.59 7.66 -14.23
CA ASP A 46 4.76 6.35 -14.87
C ASP A 46 5.00 5.19 -13.89
N LEU A 47 4.46 5.31 -12.67
CA LEU A 47 4.62 4.28 -11.65
C LEU A 47 3.83 3.00 -11.99
N THR A 48 4.45 1.86 -11.73
CA THR A 48 3.74 0.59 -11.55
C THR A 48 3.47 0.38 -10.06
N VAL A 49 2.21 0.23 -9.68
CA VAL A 49 1.81 0.08 -8.26
C VAL A 49 1.39 -1.35 -7.97
N VAL A 50 1.94 -1.95 -6.91
CA VAL A 50 1.56 -3.26 -6.37
C VAL A 50 0.91 -3.05 -5.01
N THR A 51 -0.37 -3.41 -4.85
CA THR A 51 -1.10 -3.12 -3.61
C THR A 51 -2.34 -4.02 -3.41
N TYR A 52 -2.72 -4.23 -2.15
CA TYR A 52 -4.11 -4.48 -1.78
C TYR A 52 -4.80 -3.12 -1.65
N GLY A 53 -5.33 -2.63 -2.77
CA GLY A 53 -5.64 -1.24 -2.97
C GLY A 53 -6.77 -0.68 -2.12
N GLY A 54 -6.64 0.59 -1.85
CA GLY A 54 -7.61 1.45 -1.21
C GLY A 54 -7.44 2.88 -1.74
N PRO A 55 -7.60 3.91 -0.89
CA PRO A 55 -7.45 5.30 -1.30
C PRO A 55 -6.02 5.67 -1.74
N ASP A 56 -5.03 4.86 -1.39
CA ASP A 56 -3.64 4.98 -1.85
C ASP A 56 -3.56 4.95 -3.38
N LEU A 57 -4.14 3.91 -3.99
CA LEU A 57 -4.14 3.75 -5.43
C LEU A 57 -5.00 4.82 -6.12
N GLY A 58 -6.17 5.14 -5.55
CA GLY A 58 -7.05 6.18 -6.08
C GLY A 58 -6.39 7.55 -6.13
N LEU A 59 -5.74 7.99 -5.06
CA LEU A 59 -5.02 9.26 -5.01
C LEU A 59 -3.87 9.32 -6.03
N LEU A 60 -3.08 8.25 -6.16
CA LEU A 60 -2.01 8.21 -7.17
C LEU A 60 -2.57 8.24 -8.61
N CYS A 61 -3.71 7.58 -8.85
CA CYS A 61 -4.41 7.63 -10.13
C CYS A 61 -4.96 9.02 -10.42
N SER A 62 -5.54 9.72 -9.44
CA SER A 62 -6.07 11.06 -9.60
C SER A 62 -5.02 12.08 -10.06
N ALA A 63 -3.79 11.87 -9.67
CA ALA A 63 -2.64 12.71 -10.03
C ALA A 63 -1.91 12.25 -11.31
N GLY A 64 -2.45 11.24 -12.03
CA GLY A 64 -1.85 10.73 -13.26
C GLY A 64 -0.47 10.08 -13.07
N LYS A 65 -0.17 9.58 -11.86
CA LYS A 65 1.14 9.02 -11.54
C LYS A 65 1.29 7.54 -11.87
N VAL A 66 0.19 6.84 -12.14
CA VAL A 66 0.13 5.39 -12.34
C VAL A 66 -0.06 5.07 -13.82
N VAL A 67 0.76 4.18 -14.36
CA VAL A 67 0.57 3.60 -15.70
C VAL A 67 0.16 2.14 -15.64
N LYS A 68 0.53 1.44 -14.57
CA LYS A 68 0.17 0.02 -14.37
C LYS A 68 -0.13 -0.25 -12.90
N ALA A 69 -1.13 -1.06 -12.62
CA ALA A 69 -1.45 -1.53 -11.28
C ALA A 69 -1.58 -3.05 -11.24
N TYR A 70 -0.89 -3.67 -10.28
CA TYR A 70 -1.09 -5.04 -9.84
C TYR A 70 -1.84 -5.01 -8.52
N TYR A 71 -3.05 -5.56 -8.47
CA TYR A 71 -3.90 -5.44 -7.28
C TYR A 71 -4.74 -6.70 -7.04
N GLY A 72 -4.90 -7.06 -5.77
CA GLY A 72 -5.79 -8.15 -5.38
C GLY A 72 -7.26 -7.70 -5.31
N PHE A 73 -7.48 -6.45 -4.94
CA PHE A 73 -8.74 -5.71 -4.95
C PHE A 73 -8.47 -4.23 -4.70
N VAL A 74 -9.50 -3.39 -4.86
CA VAL A 74 -9.47 -1.98 -4.42
C VAL A 74 -10.74 -1.71 -3.62
N SER A 75 -10.61 -1.36 -2.34
CA SER A 75 -11.74 -1.15 -1.44
C SER A 75 -11.50 0.01 -0.48
N LEU A 76 -12.54 0.81 -0.28
CA LEU A 76 -12.59 1.80 0.79
C LEU A 76 -13.15 1.20 2.10
N ASP A 77 -13.56 -0.09 2.10
CA ASP A 77 -14.12 -0.85 3.23
C ASP A 77 -15.42 -0.27 3.86
N SER A 78 -15.86 0.90 3.39
CA SER A 78 -17.10 1.59 3.79
C SER A 78 -17.64 2.35 2.58
N PRO A 79 -18.94 2.66 2.50
CA PRO A 79 -19.49 3.37 1.34
C PRO A 79 -18.68 4.64 0.97
N PRO A 80 -18.41 4.83 -0.34
CA PRO A 80 -18.97 4.10 -1.49
C PRO A 80 -18.28 2.76 -1.82
N PHE A 81 -17.51 2.13 -0.96
CA PHE A 81 -16.76 0.87 -1.07
C PHE A 81 -15.68 0.84 -2.14
N TYR A 82 -15.95 1.33 -3.34
CA TYR A 82 -15.01 1.33 -4.45
C TYR A 82 -14.43 2.72 -4.68
N ASP A 83 -13.12 2.80 -4.87
CA ASP A 83 -12.45 4.08 -5.06
C ASP A 83 -12.85 4.74 -6.40
N PRO A 84 -13.33 5.99 -6.41
CA PRO A 84 -13.87 6.62 -7.60
C PRO A 84 -12.80 6.94 -8.65
N TRP A 85 -11.59 7.29 -8.25
CA TRP A 85 -10.52 7.60 -9.19
C TRP A 85 -9.95 6.35 -9.84
N PHE A 86 -9.74 5.29 -9.06
CA PHE A 86 -9.33 4.01 -9.61
C PHE A 86 -10.41 3.45 -10.55
N ALA A 87 -11.69 3.54 -10.16
CA ALA A 87 -12.80 3.14 -11.01
C ALA A 87 -12.78 3.84 -12.38
N ARG A 88 -12.56 5.17 -12.38
CA ARG A 88 -12.48 5.98 -13.58
C ARG A 88 -11.34 5.54 -14.51
N VAL A 89 -10.11 5.45 -14.01
CA VAL A 89 -8.94 5.09 -14.84
C VAL A 89 -8.98 3.65 -15.33
N ARG A 90 -9.53 2.72 -14.53
CA ARG A 90 -9.73 1.33 -14.94
C ARG A 90 -10.77 1.21 -16.06
N THR A 91 -11.90 1.88 -15.91
CA THR A 91 -13.00 1.82 -16.89
C THR A 91 -12.64 2.50 -18.23
N THR A 92 -11.87 3.57 -18.18
CA THR A 92 -11.41 4.26 -19.40
C THR A 92 -10.19 3.60 -20.05
N GLY A 93 -9.57 2.62 -19.39
CA GLY A 93 -8.32 2.02 -19.88
C GLY A 93 -7.11 2.96 -19.82
N ALA A 94 -7.16 4.00 -18.99
CA ALA A 94 -6.06 4.96 -18.83
C ALA A 94 -4.81 4.34 -18.18
N ILE A 95 -4.96 3.21 -17.51
CA ILE A 95 -3.87 2.42 -16.93
C ILE A 95 -3.98 0.95 -17.34
N VAL A 96 -2.88 0.23 -17.29
CA VAL A 96 -2.87 -1.24 -17.40
C VAL A 96 -3.24 -1.83 -16.05
N ALA A 97 -4.45 -2.34 -15.91
CA ALA A 97 -4.97 -2.92 -14.66
C ALA A 97 -4.83 -4.45 -14.68
N ARG A 98 -3.98 -5.00 -13.82
CA ARG A 98 -3.75 -6.44 -13.64
C ARG A 98 -4.38 -6.90 -12.33
N GLU A 99 -5.65 -7.26 -12.43
CA GLU A 99 -6.38 -7.85 -11.30
C GLU A 99 -5.89 -9.28 -11.03
N MET A 100 -5.84 -9.67 -9.77
CA MET A 100 -5.47 -10.99 -9.35
C MET A 100 -6.20 -11.38 -8.06
N ASP A 101 -6.23 -12.67 -7.76
CA ASP A 101 -6.66 -13.16 -6.46
C ASP A 101 -5.67 -12.72 -5.36
N GLU A 102 -6.16 -12.52 -4.14
CA GLU A 102 -5.34 -12.12 -2.99
C GLU A 102 -4.17 -13.08 -2.74
N GLY A 103 -4.43 -14.39 -2.91
CA GLY A 103 -3.39 -15.41 -2.78
C GLY A 103 -2.34 -15.31 -3.88
N MET A 104 -2.71 -14.91 -5.10
CA MET A 104 -1.77 -14.67 -6.20
C MET A 104 -0.86 -13.48 -5.89
N LEU A 105 -1.40 -12.35 -5.43
CA LEU A 105 -0.61 -11.18 -5.07
C LEU A 105 0.38 -11.52 -3.95
N ARG A 106 -0.10 -12.17 -2.89
CA ARG A 106 0.75 -12.67 -1.80
C ARG A 106 1.84 -13.62 -2.32
N CYS A 107 1.49 -14.55 -3.20
CA CYS A 107 2.42 -15.51 -3.80
C CYS A 107 3.52 -14.82 -4.61
N GLY A 108 3.16 -13.81 -5.41
CA GLY A 108 4.12 -13.02 -6.18
C GLY A 108 5.08 -12.20 -5.30
N LEU A 109 4.58 -11.57 -4.22
CA LEU A 109 5.42 -10.91 -3.23
C LEU A 109 6.34 -11.91 -2.50
N GLN A 110 5.83 -13.09 -2.14
CA GLN A 110 6.61 -14.15 -1.50
C GLN A 110 7.72 -14.67 -2.42
N ALA A 111 7.45 -14.85 -3.72
CA ALA A 111 8.46 -15.21 -4.70
C ALA A 111 9.57 -14.17 -4.77
N ALA A 112 9.22 -12.88 -4.83
CA ALA A 112 10.17 -11.78 -4.85
C ALA A 112 10.99 -11.70 -3.56
N ALA A 113 10.35 -11.82 -2.39
CA ALA A 113 10.99 -11.83 -1.09
C ALA A 113 11.99 -12.99 -0.94
N ALA A 114 11.66 -14.16 -1.49
CA ALA A 114 12.53 -15.35 -1.51
C ALA A 114 13.57 -15.32 -2.64
N ARG A 115 13.60 -14.26 -3.47
CA ARG A 115 14.49 -14.15 -4.66
C ARG A 115 14.28 -15.27 -5.69
N LEU A 116 13.07 -15.81 -5.75
CA LEU A 116 12.65 -16.79 -6.75
C LEU A 116 12.09 -16.07 -8.00
N PRO A 117 12.15 -16.67 -9.20
CA PRO A 117 11.55 -16.09 -10.40
C PRO A 117 10.02 -16.17 -10.39
N PHE A 118 9.45 -17.21 -9.79
CA PHE A 118 8.02 -17.45 -9.64
C PHE A 118 7.75 -18.45 -8.50
N LEU A 119 6.49 -18.55 -8.09
CA LEU A 119 5.97 -19.65 -7.26
C LEU A 119 4.71 -20.25 -7.91
N PRO A 120 4.52 -21.59 -7.83
CA PRO A 120 3.32 -22.23 -8.34
C PRO A 120 2.14 -22.07 -7.37
N ILE A 121 0.95 -21.76 -7.91
CA ILE A 121 -0.26 -21.56 -7.11
C ILE A 121 -1.51 -22.05 -7.85
N ARG A 122 -2.54 -22.51 -7.10
CA ARG A 122 -3.85 -22.87 -7.65
C ARG A 122 -4.78 -21.68 -7.85
N ALA A 123 -4.64 -20.63 -7.03
CA ALA A 123 -5.47 -19.44 -7.11
C ALA A 123 -5.45 -18.87 -8.54
N GLY A 124 -6.62 -18.46 -9.02
CA GLY A 124 -6.80 -17.97 -10.39
C GLY A 124 -7.13 -19.04 -11.42
N LEU A 125 -6.84 -20.32 -11.20
CA LEU A 125 -7.25 -21.40 -12.11
C LEU A 125 -8.76 -21.54 -12.15
N GLY A 126 -9.30 -21.71 -13.37
CA GLY A 126 -10.75 -21.86 -13.58
C GLY A 126 -11.55 -20.56 -13.39
N SER A 127 -10.89 -19.43 -13.27
CA SER A 127 -11.49 -18.09 -13.24
C SER A 127 -11.09 -17.29 -14.48
N SER A 128 -11.70 -16.11 -14.67
CA SER A 128 -11.33 -15.16 -15.72
C SER A 128 -10.07 -14.33 -15.40
N VAL A 129 -9.49 -14.47 -14.22
CA VAL A 129 -8.30 -13.69 -13.82
C VAL A 129 -7.15 -13.80 -14.83
N PRO A 130 -6.78 -15.01 -15.33
CA PRO A 130 -5.72 -15.12 -16.34
C PRO A 130 -5.99 -14.35 -17.63
N ASP A 131 -7.27 -14.16 -18.01
CA ASP A 131 -7.64 -13.46 -19.23
C ASP A 131 -7.28 -11.96 -19.19
N PHE A 132 -7.20 -11.35 -17.99
CA PHE A 132 -6.81 -9.96 -17.79
C PHE A 132 -5.28 -9.73 -17.80
N TRP A 133 -4.50 -10.78 -18.06
CA TRP A 133 -3.04 -10.69 -18.06
C TRP A 133 -2.41 -10.66 -19.45
N ASP A 134 -3.22 -10.63 -20.51
CA ASP A 134 -2.77 -10.54 -21.92
C ASP A 134 -1.66 -11.57 -22.28
N GLY A 135 -1.74 -12.78 -21.72
CA GLY A 135 -0.75 -13.84 -21.93
C GLY A 135 0.53 -13.72 -21.09
N GLU A 136 0.65 -12.73 -20.21
CA GLU A 136 1.80 -12.61 -19.31
C GLU A 136 1.82 -13.69 -18.21
N LEU A 137 0.68 -14.36 -17.95
CA LEU A 137 0.55 -15.37 -16.91
C LEU A 137 0.62 -16.77 -17.54
N HIS A 138 1.57 -17.56 -17.09
CA HIS A 138 1.82 -18.91 -17.59
C HIS A 138 1.41 -19.99 -16.59
N THR A 139 1.23 -21.23 -17.08
CA THR A 139 1.04 -22.40 -16.22
C THR A 139 2.30 -23.24 -16.15
N VAL A 140 2.41 -24.05 -15.09
CA VAL A 140 3.49 -25.01 -14.87
C VAL A 140 2.90 -26.32 -14.38
N ARG A 141 3.41 -27.43 -14.89
CA ARG A 141 3.02 -28.76 -14.45
C ARG A 141 3.81 -29.16 -13.22
N SER A 142 3.12 -29.56 -12.14
CA SER A 142 3.75 -30.07 -10.93
C SER A 142 4.60 -31.30 -11.25
N PRO A 143 5.85 -31.41 -10.75
CA PRO A 143 6.65 -32.63 -10.85
C PRO A 143 6.10 -33.76 -9.95
N TYR A 144 5.27 -33.42 -8.98
CA TYR A 144 4.67 -34.37 -8.04
C TYR A 144 3.27 -34.76 -8.51
N ARG A 145 2.93 -36.05 -8.34
CA ARG A 145 1.60 -36.55 -8.64
C ARG A 145 0.59 -36.22 -7.55
N THR A 146 -0.62 -35.87 -7.96
CA THR A 146 -1.81 -35.83 -7.11
C THR A 146 -2.77 -36.88 -7.65
N GLY A 147 -2.84 -38.05 -7.02
CA GLY A 147 -3.51 -39.23 -7.57
C GLY A 147 -2.79 -39.77 -8.81
N GLU A 148 -3.53 -39.96 -9.90
CA GLU A 148 -2.97 -40.49 -11.17
C GLU A 148 -2.41 -39.39 -12.08
N HIS A 149 -2.65 -38.11 -11.78
CA HIS A 149 -2.31 -36.97 -12.63
C HIS A 149 -1.26 -36.05 -12.03
N HIS A 150 -0.53 -35.36 -12.88
CA HIS A 150 0.27 -34.21 -12.51
C HIS A 150 -0.62 -32.96 -12.60
N GLU A 151 -0.66 -32.19 -11.54
CA GLU A 151 -1.46 -30.99 -11.47
C GLU A 151 -0.85 -29.86 -12.30
N GLU A 152 -1.69 -29.09 -12.98
CA GLU A 152 -1.31 -27.85 -13.62
C GLU A 152 -1.58 -26.69 -12.65
N LEU A 153 -0.63 -25.76 -12.52
CA LEU A 153 -0.64 -24.64 -11.59
C LEU A 153 -0.29 -23.36 -12.33
N ILE A 154 -0.77 -22.22 -11.85
CA ILE A 154 -0.26 -20.92 -12.31
C ILE A 154 1.16 -20.75 -11.82
N ALA A 155 2.07 -20.40 -12.74
CA ALA A 155 3.42 -19.94 -12.42
C ALA A 155 3.37 -18.44 -12.09
N MET A 156 2.97 -18.11 -10.85
CA MET A 156 2.84 -16.71 -10.43
C MET A 156 4.18 -16.01 -10.43
N PRO A 157 4.42 -15.00 -11.29
CA PRO A 157 5.71 -14.33 -11.39
C PRO A 157 6.03 -13.57 -10.11
N ALA A 158 7.32 -13.42 -9.82
CA ALA A 158 7.79 -12.62 -8.71
C ALA A 158 7.44 -11.13 -8.92
N LEU A 159 6.71 -10.54 -8.00
CA LEU A 159 6.40 -9.11 -7.96
C LEU A 159 7.55 -8.36 -7.29
N ARG A 160 8.62 -8.12 -8.04
CA ARG A 160 9.80 -7.37 -7.57
C ARG A 160 9.47 -5.90 -7.50
N LEU A 161 9.92 -5.24 -6.44
CA LEU A 161 9.64 -3.84 -6.15
C LEU A 161 10.95 -3.05 -6.11
N ASP A 162 11.00 -1.91 -6.78
CA ASP A 162 12.09 -0.95 -6.65
C ASP A 162 12.02 -0.26 -5.28
N ALA A 163 10.80 0.02 -4.81
CA ALA A 163 10.55 0.61 -3.51
C ALA A 163 9.28 0.02 -2.86
N ALA A 164 9.26 -0.09 -1.54
CA ALA A 164 8.06 -0.44 -0.78
C ALA A 164 7.83 0.53 0.37
N PHE A 165 6.56 0.87 0.60
CA PHE A 165 6.10 1.75 1.66
C PHE A 165 5.12 1.00 2.55
N VAL A 166 5.38 1.02 3.86
CA VAL A 166 4.49 0.42 4.86
C VAL A 166 4.27 1.38 6.03
N HIS A 167 3.17 1.20 6.74
CA HIS A 167 2.85 1.97 7.93
C HIS A 167 2.47 1.05 9.09
N LEU A 168 3.12 1.23 10.24
CA LEU A 168 2.85 0.46 11.45
C LEU A 168 2.61 1.39 12.66
N ASN A 169 2.09 0.83 13.75
CA ASN A 169 1.74 1.63 14.93
C ASN A 169 2.97 2.10 15.71
N LEU A 170 3.93 1.21 15.96
CA LEU A 170 5.12 1.49 16.75
C LEU A 170 6.38 1.06 16.02
N GLY A 171 7.42 1.87 16.12
CA GLY A 171 8.74 1.49 15.62
C GLY A 171 9.88 2.10 16.44
N ASP A 172 11.09 1.61 16.22
CA ASP A 172 12.28 2.22 16.77
C ASP A 172 13.14 2.87 15.67
N LYS A 173 14.08 3.71 16.08
CA LYS A 173 14.98 4.41 15.15
C LYS A 173 15.86 3.48 14.30
N HIS A 174 15.90 2.20 14.59
CA HIS A 174 16.69 1.20 13.87
C HIS A 174 15.88 0.47 12.81
N GLY A 175 14.54 0.60 12.81
CA GLY A 175 13.63 -0.04 11.87
C GLY A 175 13.04 -1.36 12.36
N ASN A 176 13.06 -1.64 13.68
CA ASN A 176 12.17 -2.64 14.23
C ASN A 176 10.79 -2.01 14.43
N ALA A 177 9.72 -2.72 14.07
CA ALA A 177 8.37 -2.17 14.18
C ALA A 177 7.33 -3.24 14.45
N ALA A 178 6.23 -2.80 15.06
CA ALA A 178 5.12 -3.63 15.47
C ALA A 178 3.79 -3.02 15.02
N TYR A 179 2.87 -3.90 14.63
CA TYR A 179 1.46 -3.58 14.61
C TYR A 179 0.87 -3.84 16.00
N THR A 180 -0.13 -3.07 16.38
CA THR A 180 -0.84 -3.24 17.66
C THR A 180 -2.31 -3.57 17.47
N GLY A 181 -2.79 -3.62 16.24
CA GLY A 181 -4.13 -4.07 15.85
C GLY A 181 -4.26 -5.59 15.82
N ILE A 182 -5.33 -6.07 15.20
CA ILE A 182 -5.64 -7.51 15.11
C ILE A 182 -5.10 -8.16 13.84
N ASP A 183 -4.82 -7.38 12.80
CA ASP A 183 -4.44 -7.89 11.48
C ASP A 183 -3.00 -7.49 11.11
N PRO A 184 -2.10 -8.46 10.91
CA PRO A 184 -0.71 -8.17 10.51
C PRO A 184 -0.58 -7.77 9.03
N TYR A 185 -1.49 -8.21 8.17
CA TYR A 185 -1.42 -8.12 6.70
C TYR A 185 -0.14 -8.74 6.12
N PHE A 186 0.42 -8.15 5.04
CA PHE A 186 1.60 -8.66 4.35
C PHE A 186 2.71 -7.61 4.22
N ASP A 187 2.78 -6.67 5.16
CA ASP A 187 3.73 -5.56 5.11
C ASP A 187 5.19 -6.03 5.10
N ASP A 188 5.50 -7.13 5.79
CA ASP A 188 6.82 -7.78 5.77
C ASP A 188 7.19 -8.29 4.37
N LEU A 189 6.25 -8.87 3.63
CA LEU A 189 6.48 -9.35 2.26
C LEU A 189 6.72 -8.18 1.30
N PHE A 190 5.98 -7.08 1.42
CA PHE A 190 6.23 -5.87 0.64
C PHE A 190 7.66 -5.36 0.84
N LEU A 191 8.09 -5.23 2.10
CA LEU A 191 9.46 -4.79 2.42
C LEU A 191 10.51 -5.77 1.91
N MET A 192 10.31 -7.09 2.06
CA MET A 192 11.27 -8.08 1.62
C MET A 192 11.34 -8.23 0.09
N ALA A 193 10.27 -7.91 -0.62
CA ALA A 193 10.21 -7.92 -2.08
C ALA A 193 10.90 -6.71 -2.72
N ALA A 194 11.24 -5.67 -1.93
CA ALA A 194 11.73 -4.39 -2.40
C ALA A 194 13.25 -4.24 -2.26
N ASP A 195 13.82 -3.40 -3.15
CA ASP A 195 15.21 -2.98 -3.07
C ASP A 195 15.39 -1.79 -2.11
N ARG A 196 14.43 -0.83 -2.08
CA ARG A 196 14.37 0.31 -1.14
C ARG A 196 13.15 0.16 -0.24
N ARG A 197 13.33 0.24 1.09
CA ARG A 197 12.34 -0.18 2.08
C ARG A 197 12.04 0.92 3.08
N TYR A 198 10.86 1.52 2.96
CA TYR A 198 10.42 2.67 3.71
C TYR A 198 9.33 2.29 4.71
N LEU A 199 9.58 2.60 5.97
CA LEU A 199 8.65 2.39 7.07
C LEU A 199 8.22 3.74 7.63
N SER A 200 6.92 4.00 7.71
CA SER A 200 6.38 5.03 8.59
C SER A 200 5.71 4.40 9.80
N VAL A 201 5.72 5.11 10.91
CA VAL A 201 5.10 4.67 12.16
C VAL A 201 4.37 5.82 12.82
N GLU A 202 3.31 5.50 13.59
CA GLU A 202 2.61 6.50 14.39
C GLU A 202 3.53 7.11 15.45
N ARG A 203 4.39 6.28 16.06
CA ARG A 203 5.32 6.72 17.10
C ARG A 203 6.64 5.97 17.01
N VAL A 204 7.74 6.73 17.12
CA VAL A 204 9.08 6.18 17.31
C VAL A 204 9.37 6.10 18.82
N VAL A 205 9.66 4.90 19.31
CA VAL A 205 9.95 4.62 20.72
C VAL A 205 11.36 4.02 20.88
N ALA A 206 11.85 3.97 22.11
CA ALA A 206 13.10 3.24 22.38
C ALA A 206 12.93 1.73 22.11
N THR A 207 13.96 1.05 21.61
CA THR A 207 13.91 -0.41 21.37
C THR A 207 13.47 -1.19 22.62
N SER A 208 13.91 -0.75 23.82
CA SER A 208 13.53 -1.37 25.09
C SER A 208 12.06 -1.17 25.46
N GLU A 209 11.42 -0.11 24.96
CA GLU A 209 9.98 0.13 25.12
C GLU A 209 9.19 -0.70 24.12
N LEU A 210 9.64 -0.72 22.86
CA LEU A 210 8.98 -1.49 21.80
C LEU A 210 8.80 -2.96 22.19
N VAL A 211 9.86 -3.61 22.69
CA VAL A 211 9.81 -5.04 23.08
C VAL A 211 8.99 -5.30 24.35
N LYS A 212 8.67 -4.26 25.13
CA LYS A 212 7.78 -4.35 26.29
C LYS A 212 6.33 -4.04 25.97
N ALA A 213 6.11 -3.21 24.95
CA ALA A 213 4.79 -2.71 24.58
C ALA A 213 3.93 -3.76 23.86
N VAL A 214 4.58 -4.74 23.19
CA VAL A 214 3.89 -5.73 22.35
C VAL A 214 4.44 -7.13 22.56
N PRO A 215 3.62 -8.18 22.33
CA PRO A 215 4.14 -9.55 22.30
C PRO A 215 5.08 -9.73 21.09
N PRO A 216 6.04 -10.69 21.16
CA PRO A 216 7.00 -10.92 20.09
C PRO A 216 6.39 -11.15 18.71
N GLN A 217 5.20 -11.74 18.64
CA GLN A 217 4.45 -12.01 17.40
C GLN A 217 4.01 -10.74 16.68
N ALA A 218 3.84 -9.64 17.40
CA ALA A 218 3.47 -8.35 16.82
C ALA A 218 4.66 -7.57 16.25
N LEU A 219 5.91 -8.00 16.53
CA LEU A 219 7.13 -7.46 15.93
C LEU A 219 7.27 -7.98 14.48
N LEU A 220 6.35 -7.58 13.63
CA LEU A 220 6.24 -8.06 12.25
C LEU A 220 7.46 -7.69 11.40
N VAL A 221 8.00 -6.50 11.64
CA VAL A 221 9.11 -5.92 10.87
C VAL A 221 10.34 -5.79 11.75
N ASN A 222 11.45 -6.31 11.28
CA ASN A 222 12.74 -6.14 11.94
C ASN A 222 13.67 -5.21 11.15
N ARG A 223 14.69 -4.69 11.82
CA ARG A 223 15.63 -3.70 11.25
C ARG A 223 16.33 -4.12 9.95
N MET A 224 16.38 -5.41 9.63
CA MET A 224 16.98 -5.90 8.39
C MET A 224 16.07 -5.71 7.18
N MET A 225 14.76 -5.53 7.42
CA MET A 225 13.73 -5.33 6.40
C MET A 225 13.51 -3.85 6.07
N VAL A 226 14.19 -2.91 6.73
CA VAL A 226 13.93 -1.47 6.63
C VAL A 226 15.22 -0.71 6.35
N ASP A 227 15.17 0.22 5.41
CA ASP A 227 16.28 1.15 5.14
C ASP A 227 16.06 2.51 5.80
N THR A 228 14.80 2.93 5.90
CA THR A 228 14.40 4.28 6.31
C THR A 228 13.18 4.23 7.23
N VAL A 229 13.19 5.04 8.29
CA VAL A 229 12.09 5.17 9.25
C VAL A 229 11.61 6.62 9.29
N VAL A 230 10.30 6.81 9.19
CA VAL A 230 9.64 8.11 9.32
C VAL A 230 8.62 8.07 10.46
N GLU A 231 8.70 8.99 11.40
CA GLU A 231 7.61 9.19 12.35
C GLU A 231 6.53 10.05 11.69
N ALA A 232 5.33 9.49 11.57
CA ALA A 232 4.21 10.10 10.89
C ALA A 232 2.91 9.87 11.69
N PRO A 233 2.68 10.66 12.75
CA PRO A 233 1.45 10.57 13.52
C PRO A 233 0.23 10.82 12.63
N ASN A 234 -0.82 9.99 12.79
CA ASN A 234 -1.99 9.97 11.91
C ASN A 234 -1.63 9.71 10.43
N GLY A 235 -0.51 9.00 10.21
CA GLY A 235 0.07 8.81 8.89
C GLY A 235 -0.73 7.90 7.97
N ALA A 236 -1.62 7.07 8.51
CA ALA A 236 -2.54 6.24 7.73
C ALA A 236 -3.89 6.93 7.43
N HIS A 237 -4.14 8.16 7.95
CA HIS A 237 -5.40 8.85 7.72
C HIS A 237 -5.63 9.06 6.19
N PHE A 238 -6.84 8.81 5.71
CA PHE A 238 -8.15 8.55 6.33
C PHE A 238 -8.49 7.05 6.49
N THR A 239 -7.51 6.15 6.30
CA THR A 239 -7.69 4.72 6.58
C THR A 239 -7.56 4.43 8.09
N THR A 240 -7.96 3.24 8.55
CA THR A 240 -7.80 2.89 9.97
C THR A 240 -6.35 2.52 10.31
N ALA A 241 -5.89 2.89 11.50
CA ALA A 241 -4.67 2.38 12.13
C ALA A 241 -4.97 1.90 13.54
N ALA A 242 -5.91 0.96 13.67
CA ALA A 242 -6.32 0.43 14.97
C ALA A 242 -5.12 -0.14 15.77
N PRO A 243 -5.09 0.05 17.10
CA PRO A 243 -6.11 0.69 17.93
C PRO A 243 -5.95 2.22 18.05
N ASP A 244 -4.93 2.83 17.45
CA ASP A 244 -4.64 4.26 17.62
C ASP A 244 -5.81 5.12 17.11
N TYR A 245 -6.39 4.78 15.95
CA TYR A 245 -7.61 5.44 15.43
C TYR A 245 -8.37 4.55 14.44
N GLY A 246 -9.66 4.83 14.31
CA GLY A 246 -10.56 4.24 13.30
C GLY A 246 -10.41 4.90 11.92
N ARG A 247 -11.18 4.39 10.96
CA ARG A 247 -11.33 5.03 9.65
C ARG A 247 -12.13 6.33 9.82
N ASP A 248 -11.67 7.40 9.16
CA ASP A 248 -12.47 8.61 9.06
C ASP A 248 -13.47 8.48 7.89
N GLU A 249 -14.64 7.90 8.20
CA GLU A 249 -15.68 7.68 7.20
C GLU A 249 -16.30 8.99 6.68
N LYS A 250 -16.28 10.05 7.49
CA LYS A 250 -16.78 11.36 7.07
C LYS A 250 -15.85 11.95 6.03
N PHE A 251 -14.55 11.93 6.30
CA PHE A 251 -13.54 12.39 5.36
C PHE A 251 -13.49 11.52 4.10
N GLN A 252 -13.65 10.20 4.24
CA GLN A 252 -13.75 9.29 3.10
C GLN A 252 -14.93 9.64 2.18
N ARG A 253 -16.09 9.95 2.75
CA ARG A 253 -17.24 10.41 1.97
C ARG A 253 -16.98 11.76 1.29
N HIS A 254 -16.34 12.69 2.01
CA HIS A 254 -15.93 13.98 1.44
C HIS A 254 -14.96 13.80 0.25
N TYR A 255 -13.95 12.95 0.39
CA TYR A 255 -13.04 12.55 -0.70
C TYR A 255 -13.81 11.99 -1.91
N ALA A 256 -14.74 11.06 -1.68
CA ALA A 256 -15.50 10.43 -2.74
C ALA A 256 -16.47 11.39 -3.43
N GLN A 257 -17.07 12.33 -2.69
CA GLN A 257 -17.92 13.39 -3.22
C GLN A 257 -17.11 14.38 -4.06
N ALA A 258 -15.96 14.82 -3.58
CA ALA A 258 -15.08 15.70 -4.32
C ALA A 258 -14.62 15.09 -5.66
N ALA A 259 -14.46 13.78 -5.73
CA ALA A 259 -14.08 13.07 -6.95
C ALA A 259 -15.20 13.02 -8.02
N ALA A 260 -16.41 13.51 -7.72
CA ALA A 260 -17.54 13.46 -8.64
C ALA A 260 -17.44 14.48 -9.79
N ASP A 261 -16.81 15.64 -9.54
CA ASP A 261 -16.61 16.69 -10.54
C ASP A 261 -15.25 17.38 -10.38
N ASP A 262 -14.78 18.01 -11.44
CA ASP A 262 -13.43 18.56 -11.51
C ASP A 262 -13.23 19.81 -10.65
N GLU A 263 -14.27 20.63 -10.40
CA GLU A 263 -14.18 21.84 -9.56
C GLU A 263 -14.03 21.46 -8.09
N SER A 264 -14.91 20.59 -7.60
CA SER A 264 -14.84 20.05 -6.24
C SER A 264 -13.51 19.32 -5.99
N TRP A 265 -13.00 18.59 -7.01
CA TRP A 265 -11.71 17.93 -6.91
C TRP A 265 -10.54 18.92 -6.82
N ALA A 266 -10.56 19.99 -7.61
CA ALA A 266 -9.52 21.02 -7.55
C ALA A 266 -9.49 21.72 -6.18
N GLU A 267 -10.66 21.98 -5.58
CA GLU A 267 -10.75 22.50 -4.21
C GLU A 267 -10.19 21.51 -3.19
N PHE A 268 -10.53 20.20 -3.31
CA PHE A 268 -10.01 19.14 -2.45
C PHE A 268 -8.48 19.06 -2.53
N VAL A 269 -7.92 19.05 -3.74
CA VAL A 269 -6.47 19.04 -3.95
C VAL A 269 -5.81 20.25 -3.30
N THR A 270 -6.33 21.45 -3.53
CA THR A 270 -5.80 22.69 -2.96
C THR A 270 -5.83 22.67 -1.44
N THR A 271 -6.91 22.17 -0.84
CA THR A 271 -7.12 22.17 0.60
C THR A 271 -6.30 21.11 1.33
N TYR A 272 -6.19 19.90 0.74
CA TYR A 272 -5.67 18.75 1.46
C TYR A 272 -4.39 18.15 0.87
N LEU A 273 -4.09 18.32 -0.43
CA LEU A 273 -2.99 17.59 -1.07
C LEU A 273 -1.82 18.45 -1.52
N ALA A 274 -2.03 19.75 -1.74
CA ALA A 274 -1.02 20.67 -2.27
C ALA A 274 0.01 21.08 -1.22
N GLY A 275 -0.39 21.17 0.06
CA GLY A 275 0.47 21.57 1.17
C GLY A 275 1.34 20.46 1.73
N SER A 276 2.12 20.78 2.77
CA SER A 276 2.92 19.81 3.54
C SER A 276 2.02 18.81 4.30
N GLU A 277 2.63 17.77 4.87
CA GLU A 277 1.90 16.85 5.74
C GLU A 277 1.31 17.56 6.97
N ALA A 278 2.01 18.57 7.50
CA ALA A 278 1.50 19.38 8.61
C ALA A 278 0.25 20.20 8.20
N ASP A 279 0.22 20.73 6.97
CA ASP A 279 -0.93 21.46 6.43
C ASP A 279 -2.13 20.52 6.24
N TYR A 280 -1.88 19.30 5.74
CA TYR A 280 -2.89 18.26 5.65
C TYR A 280 -3.52 17.97 7.01
N GLN A 281 -2.70 17.68 8.02
CA GLN A 281 -3.16 17.37 9.37
C GLN A 281 -3.95 18.54 9.99
N ALA A 282 -3.55 19.78 9.70
CA ALA A 282 -4.27 20.96 10.15
C ALA A 282 -5.62 21.11 9.41
N ALA A 283 -5.68 20.81 8.11
CA ALA A 283 -6.90 20.87 7.33
C ALA A 283 -7.91 19.81 7.78
N VAL A 284 -7.44 18.59 8.05
CA VAL A 284 -8.27 17.50 8.59
C VAL A 284 -8.87 17.87 9.95
N ARG A 285 -8.09 18.42 10.87
CA ARG A 285 -8.64 18.89 12.16
C ARG A 285 -9.75 19.93 11.97
N ARG A 286 -9.55 20.92 11.09
CA ARG A 286 -10.59 21.90 10.78
C ARG A 286 -11.85 21.29 10.16
N PHE A 287 -11.70 20.24 9.35
CA PHE A 287 -12.82 19.48 8.80
C PHE A 287 -13.61 18.77 9.91
N SER A 288 -12.94 18.07 10.81
CA SER A 288 -13.57 17.37 11.94
C SER A 288 -14.33 18.32 12.87
N ASP A 289 -13.73 19.49 13.21
CA ASP A 289 -14.35 20.50 14.07
C ASP A 289 -15.66 21.06 13.47
N ARG A 290 -15.74 21.19 12.14
CA ARG A 290 -16.96 21.66 11.45
C ARG A 290 -18.08 20.62 11.40
N GLU A 291 -17.72 19.36 11.35
CA GLU A 291 -18.66 18.24 11.30
C GLU A 291 -19.27 17.90 12.66
N GLU A 292 -18.65 18.39 13.76
CA GLU A 292 -19.14 18.22 15.12
C GLU A 292 -19.99 19.42 15.60
N SER A 293 -19.95 20.55 14.90
CA SER A 293 -20.69 21.78 15.20
C SER A 293 -22.05 21.83 14.49
#